data_fb7168dfe3a35e05db80015ddf929661
#
_entry.id   fb7168dfe3a35e05db80015ddf929661
#
_cell.length_a   1.000
_cell.length_b   1.000
_cell.length_c   1.000
_cell.angle_alpha   90.00
_cell.angle_beta   90.00
_cell.angle_gamma   90.00
#
_symmetry.space_group_name_H-M   'P 1'
#
loop_
_entity.id
_entity.type
_entity.pdbx_description
1 polymer ?
#
loop_
_entity_poly.entity_id
_entity_poly.type
_entity_poly.pdbx_seq_one_letter_code
_entity_poly.pdbx_strand_id
1 'polypeptide(L)'
;MGEKICISDLTLDALTAYIVGLGQPKFRAKQIFKWLHQKLVTEFSQMTDQPKTLLAQLEEQCTIAAPVIRRRQQSRDGTVKYLLQLADGNCIETVLMRYKYGNTVCVSTQVGCAMGCRFCASTQAGRVRDLTAGEIAAEIYTAQKDTGERVSHIVLMGIGEPLHNFNNVMDFLEIISCPEGVNIGMRNISLSTCGLVPKIDELAKRHLQLTLSVSLHAPDNKTRSGMMPVNDAFPLEQLIPACRRYQKETGRRISFEYSMVRGVNDSSEMAQKLADLIRGMGAHVNLIPINPVDGSPYSATDDANVHRFQKELEALGVNATVRRRLGTDISAACGQLRREDAQGK
;
A
#
# COMPACT_ATOMS: atom_id res chain seq x y z
N MET A 1 -8.98 -33.25 -1.41
CA MET A 1 -8.59 -32.42 -2.56
C MET A 1 -7.50 -31.48 -2.06
N GLY A 2 -6.36 -31.39 -2.77
CA GLY A 2 -5.31 -30.44 -2.43
C GLY A 2 -5.82 -29.00 -2.55
N GLU A 3 -5.19 -28.05 -1.82
CA GLU A 3 -5.51 -26.63 -1.94
C GLU A 3 -5.18 -26.14 -3.36
N LYS A 4 -6.13 -25.45 -4.00
CA LYS A 4 -5.94 -24.91 -5.36
C LYS A 4 -4.94 -23.75 -5.33
N ILE A 5 -4.10 -23.68 -6.37
CA ILE A 5 -3.16 -22.59 -6.55
C ILE A 5 -3.91 -21.34 -7.02
N CYS A 6 -3.73 -20.20 -6.40
CA CYS A 6 -4.18 -18.93 -6.95
C CYS A 6 -3.25 -18.50 -8.10
N ILE A 7 -3.70 -18.71 -9.35
CA ILE A 7 -2.87 -18.44 -10.53
C ILE A 7 -2.54 -16.95 -10.70
N SER A 8 -3.34 -16.07 -10.12
CA SER A 8 -3.10 -14.61 -10.11
C SER A 8 -1.92 -14.19 -9.25
N ASP A 9 -1.43 -15.08 -8.36
CA ASP A 9 -0.26 -14.81 -7.52
C ASP A 9 1.06 -15.00 -8.26
N LEU A 10 1.02 -15.68 -9.41
CA LEU A 10 2.22 -16.09 -10.13
C LEU A 10 2.76 -14.95 -10.98
N THR A 11 4.03 -14.59 -10.77
CA THR A 11 4.78 -13.74 -11.71
C THR A 11 4.82 -14.40 -13.09
N LEU A 12 5.16 -13.67 -14.15
CA LEU A 12 5.18 -14.24 -15.49
C LEU A 12 6.14 -15.44 -15.60
N ASP A 13 7.27 -15.38 -14.90
CA ASP A 13 8.25 -16.48 -14.89
C ASP A 13 7.72 -17.69 -14.11
N ALA A 14 7.12 -17.48 -12.93
CA ALA A 14 6.49 -18.55 -12.15
C ALA A 14 5.31 -19.18 -12.91
N LEU A 15 4.48 -18.38 -13.57
CA LEU A 15 3.40 -18.86 -14.41
C LEU A 15 3.94 -19.66 -15.61
N THR A 16 5.04 -19.22 -16.20
CA THR A 16 5.67 -19.95 -17.30
C THR A 16 6.14 -21.32 -16.84
N ALA A 17 6.82 -21.40 -15.70
CA ALA A 17 7.25 -22.69 -15.13
C ALA A 17 6.05 -23.61 -14.85
N TYR A 18 4.97 -23.07 -14.28
CA TYR A 18 3.75 -23.82 -13.99
C TYR A 18 3.11 -24.39 -15.27
N ILE A 19 2.90 -23.55 -16.28
CA ILE A 19 2.27 -23.94 -17.56
C ILE A 19 3.12 -24.98 -18.33
N VAL A 20 4.45 -24.83 -18.31
CA VAL A 20 5.34 -25.85 -18.88
C VAL A 20 5.27 -27.16 -18.09
N GLY A 21 5.15 -27.11 -16.77
CA GLY A 21 4.93 -28.28 -15.91
C GLY A 21 3.63 -29.04 -16.23
N LEU A 22 2.61 -28.37 -16.77
CA LEU A 22 1.38 -28.97 -17.30
C LEU A 22 1.54 -29.56 -18.72
N GLY A 23 2.76 -29.60 -19.28
CA GLY A 23 3.01 -30.08 -20.64
C GLY A 23 2.59 -29.09 -21.73
N GLN A 24 2.35 -27.83 -21.41
CA GLN A 24 1.91 -26.81 -22.36
C GLN A 24 3.08 -25.96 -22.87
N PRO A 25 3.00 -25.43 -24.10
CA PRO A 25 4.03 -24.53 -24.63
C PRO A 25 4.12 -23.23 -23.79
N LYS A 26 5.35 -22.74 -23.56
CA LYS A 26 5.60 -21.56 -22.73
C LYS A 26 4.86 -20.28 -23.16
N PHE A 27 4.52 -20.12 -24.44
CA PHE A 27 3.79 -18.92 -24.90
C PHE A 27 2.36 -18.86 -24.34
N ARG A 28 1.77 -19.99 -23.91
CA ARG A 28 0.47 -20.01 -23.25
C ARG A 28 0.47 -19.26 -21.93
N ALA A 29 1.57 -19.32 -21.18
CA ALA A 29 1.73 -18.55 -19.95
C ALA A 29 1.58 -17.05 -20.21
N LYS A 30 2.22 -16.52 -21.27
CA LYS A 30 2.09 -15.12 -21.65
C LYS A 30 0.66 -14.74 -22.04
N GLN A 31 -0.06 -15.63 -22.75
CA GLN A 31 -1.47 -15.41 -23.10
C GLN A 31 -2.35 -15.39 -21.84
N ILE A 32 -2.18 -16.37 -20.93
CA ILE A 32 -2.93 -16.45 -19.66
C ILE A 32 -2.62 -15.24 -18.79
N PHE A 33 -1.34 -14.83 -18.68
CA PHE A 33 -0.94 -13.65 -17.93
C PHE A 33 -1.64 -12.38 -18.43
N LYS A 34 -1.75 -12.21 -19.76
CA LYS A 34 -2.51 -11.09 -20.35
C LYS A 34 -4.00 -11.15 -20.01
N TRP A 35 -4.60 -12.33 -20.02
CA TRP A 35 -5.99 -12.47 -19.61
C TRP A 35 -6.20 -12.05 -18.16
N LEU A 36 -5.33 -12.50 -17.25
CA LEU A 36 -5.42 -12.19 -15.82
C LEU A 36 -5.13 -10.71 -15.53
N HIS A 37 -4.02 -10.20 -16.05
CA HIS A 37 -3.41 -8.93 -15.59
C HIS A 37 -3.53 -7.76 -16.58
N GLN A 38 -4.08 -7.97 -17.78
CA GLN A 38 -4.35 -6.91 -18.76
C GLN A 38 -5.85 -6.82 -19.09
N LYS A 39 -6.48 -7.98 -19.35
CA LYS A 39 -7.93 -8.06 -19.64
C LYS A 39 -8.77 -8.20 -18.37
N LEU A 40 -8.14 -8.46 -17.22
CA LEU A 40 -8.74 -8.48 -15.88
C LEU A 40 -9.89 -9.47 -15.74
N VAL A 41 -9.75 -10.67 -16.32
CA VAL A 41 -10.76 -11.71 -16.21
C VAL A 41 -10.83 -12.28 -14.80
N THR A 42 -12.01 -12.76 -14.43
CA THR A 42 -12.29 -13.36 -13.12
C THR A 42 -12.68 -14.83 -13.22
N GLU A 43 -12.76 -15.35 -14.45
CA GLU A 43 -13.12 -16.74 -14.73
C GLU A 43 -12.29 -17.28 -15.90
N PHE A 44 -11.89 -18.54 -15.85
CA PHE A 44 -11.11 -19.18 -16.91
C PHE A 44 -11.87 -19.26 -18.23
N SER A 45 -13.20 -19.41 -18.17
CA SER A 45 -14.09 -19.44 -19.34
C SER A 45 -14.00 -18.20 -20.24
N GLN A 46 -13.55 -17.07 -19.70
CA GLN A 46 -13.36 -15.82 -20.45
C GLN A 46 -12.10 -15.85 -21.34
N MET A 47 -11.18 -16.81 -21.16
CA MET A 47 -9.92 -16.92 -21.89
C MET A 47 -10.11 -17.62 -23.23
N THR A 48 -10.78 -16.97 -24.17
CA THR A 48 -11.31 -17.56 -25.42
C THR A 48 -10.27 -18.07 -26.41
N ASP A 49 -9.00 -17.70 -26.26
CA ASP A 49 -7.89 -18.15 -27.11
C ASP A 49 -7.13 -19.36 -26.52
N GLN A 50 -7.61 -19.91 -25.40
CA GLN A 50 -7.01 -21.08 -24.78
C GLN A 50 -7.75 -22.39 -25.14
N PRO A 51 -7.01 -23.51 -25.25
CA PRO A 51 -7.64 -24.82 -25.45
C PRO A 51 -8.60 -25.19 -24.32
N LYS A 52 -9.77 -25.73 -24.65
CA LYS A 52 -10.76 -26.14 -23.62
C LYS A 52 -10.20 -27.15 -22.62
N THR A 53 -9.31 -28.05 -23.07
CA THR A 53 -8.62 -29.01 -22.18
C THR A 53 -7.72 -28.34 -21.16
N LEU A 54 -7.00 -27.30 -21.56
CA LEU A 54 -6.17 -26.52 -20.64
C LEU A 54 -7.05 -25.74 -19.65
N LEU A 55 -8.13 -25.10 -20.12
CA LEU A 55 -9.04 -24.36 -19.24
C LEU A 55 -9.66 -25.29 -18.18
N ALA A 56 -10.12 -26.49 -18.57
CA ALA A 56 -10.66 -27.47 -17.62
C ALA A 56 -9.61 -27.89 -16.59
N GLN A 57 -8.36 -28.10 -17.00
CA GLN A 57 -7.25 -28.43 -16.10
C GLN A 57 -6.94 -27.27 -15.12
N LEU A 58 -6.97 -26.02 -15.61
CA LEU A 58 -6.79 -24.85 -14.75
C LEU A 58 -7.95 -24.66 -13.77
N GLU A 59 -9.20 -24.88 -14.20
CA GLU A 59 -10.37 -24.82 -13.31
C GLU A 59 -10.32 -25.87 -12.20
N GLU A 60 -9.77 -27.05 -12.48
CA GLU A 60 -9.59 -28.10 -11.48
C GLU A 60 -8.51 -27.76 -10.45
N GLN A 61 -7.37 -27.20 -10.89
CA GLN A 61 -6.15 -27.05 -10.07
C GLN A 61 -5.94 -25.63 -9.54
N CYS A 62 -6.59 -24.64 -10.14
CA CYS A 62 -6.32 -23.23 -9.85
C CYS A 62 -7.57 -22.44 -9.47
N THR A 63 -7.32 -21.26 -8.89
CA THR A 63 -8.31 -20.18 -8.68
C THR A 63 -7.77 -18.88 -9.26
N ILE A 64 -8.66 -17.91 -9.45
CA ILE A 64 -8.31 -16.52 -9.81
C ILE A 64 -8.71 -15.63 -8.64
N ALA A 65 -7.83 -14.68 -8.24
CA ALA A 65 -8.16 -13.70 -7.22
C ALA A 65 -9.24 -12.74 -7.76
N ALA A 66 -10.46 -12.87 -7.25
CA ALA A 66 -11.63 -12.11 -7.67
C ALA A 66 -12.46 -11.69 -6.45
N PRO A 67 -12.04 -10.63 -5.72
CA PRO A 67 -12.79 -10.16 -4.56
C PRO A 67 -14.15 -9.59 -4.97
N VAL A 68 -15.14 -9.74 -4.07
CA VAL A 68 -16.50 -9.26 -4.26
C VAL A 68 -16.68 -7.90 -3.61
N ILE A 69 -17.21 -6.91 -4.33
CA ILE A 69 -17.57 -5.61 -3.76
C ILE A 69 -18.77 -5.80 -2.84
N ARG A 70 -18.55 -5.66 -1.52
CA ARG A 70 -19.62 -5.70 -0.52
C ARG A 70 -20.23 -4.33 -0.27
N ARG A 71 -19.40 -3.30 -0.32
CA ARG A 71 -19.86 -1.91 -0.19
C ARG A 71 -19.02 -1.00 -1.07
N ARG A 72 -19.67 -0.06 -1.73
CA ARG A 72 -19.07 1.00 -2.52
C ARG A 72 -19.58 2.33 -2.00
N GLN A 73 -18.69 3.22 -1.61
CA GLN A 73 -19.01 4.56 -1.14
C GLN A 73 -18.28 5.58 -2.03
N GLN A 74 -18.97 6.63 -2.39
CA GLN A 74 -18.39 7.70 -3.20
C GLN A 74 -18.50 9.04 -2.47
N SER A 75 -17.35 9.68 -2.30
CA SER A 75 -17.22 11.00 -1.72
C SER A 75 -17.65 12.09 -2.71
N ARG A 76 -18.00 13.26 -2.18
CA ARG A 76 -18.28 14.47 -2.98
C ARG A 76 -17.08 14.93 -3.82
N ASP A 77 -15.86 14.62 -3.40
CA ASP A 77 -14.62 14.94 -4.11
C ASP A 77 -14.27 13.92 -5.21
N GLY A 78 -15.13 12.92 -5.43
CA GLY A 78 -14.94 11.86 -6.40
C GLY A 78 -14.14 10.66 -5.94
N THR A 79 -13.62 10.66 -4.69
CA THR A 79 -12.96 9.48 -4.10
C THR A 79 -13.95 8.33 -3.95
N VAL A 80 -13.54 7.11 -4.26
CA VAL A 80 -14.37 5.91 -4.09
C VAL A 80 -13.68 4.95 -3.11
N LYS A 81 -14.42 4.55 -2.07
CA LYS A 81 -13.99 3.51 -1.13
C LYS A 81 -14.77 2.23 -1.38
N TYR A 82 -14.04 1.13 -1.45
CA TYR A 82 -14.56 -0.22 -1.59
C TYR A 82 -14.33 -1.02 -0.32
N LEU A 83 -15.33 -1.76 0.11
CA LEU A 83 -15.17 -2.91 1.02
C LEU A 83 -15.19 -4.15 0.14
N LEU A 84 -14.07 -4.85 0.06
CA LEU A 84 -13.85 -6.01 -0.78
C LEU A 84 -13.81 -7.28 0.07
N GLN A 85 -14.66 -8.24 -0.24
CA GLN A 85 -14.62 -9.56 0.39
C GLN A 85 -13.73 -10.50 -0.41
N LEU A 86 -12.78 -11.11 0.28
CA LEU A 86 -11.86 -12.13 -0.24
C LEU A 86 -12.51 -13.50 -0.24
N ALA A 87 -11.89 -14.48 -0.89
CA ALA A 87 -12.40 -15.84 -1.03
C ALA A 87 -12.60 -16.58 0.31
N ASP A 88 -11.82 -16.25 1.32
CA ASP A 88 -11.91 -16.80 2.67
C ASP A 88 -12.96 -16.10 3.57
N GLY A 89 -13.70 -15.13 3.01
CA GLY A 89 -14.72 -14.36 3.71
C GLY A 89 -14.20 -13.12 4.45
N ASN A 90 -12.89 -12.95 4.60
CA ASN A 90 -12.34 -11.72 5.17
C ASN A 90 -12.61 -10.51 4.27
N CYS A 91 -12.69 -9.32 4.88
CA CYS A 91 -12.88 -8.08 4.14
C CYS A 91 -11.69 -7.14 4.31
N ILE A 92 -11.39 -6.40 3.24
CA ILE A 92 -10.37 -5.34 3.20
C ILE A 92 -10.97 -4.08 2.59
N GLU A 93 -10.36 -2.93 2.84
CA GLU A 93 -10.75 -1.66 2.24
C GLU A 93 -9.72 -1.15 1.24
N THR A 94 -10.20 -0.64 0.12
CA THR A 94 -9.43 -0.10 -1.00
C THR A 94 -9.99 1.26 -1.37
N VAL A 95 -9.15 2.23 -1.71
CA VAL A 95 -9.59 3.58 -2.05
C VAL A 95 -9.06 4.02 -3.40
N LEU A 96 -9.95 4.41 -4.31
CA LEU A 96 -9.62 5.07 -5.57
C LEU A 96 -9.72 6.59 -5.37
N MET A 97 -8.64 7.29 -5.67
CA MET A 97 -8.51 8.75 -5.60
C MET A 97 -8.22 9.32 -6.99
N ARG A 98 -8.89 10.42 -7.33
CA ARG A 98 -8.70 11.10 -8.61
C ARG A 98 -7.84 12.36 -8.42
N TYR A 99 -6.69 12.37 -9.07
CA TYR A 99 -5.80 13.52 -9.10
C TYR A 99 -5.67 14.05 -10.53
N LYS A 100 -5.21 15.29 -10.69
CA LYS A 100 -4.96 15.89 -12.01
C LYS A 100 -3.93 15.12 -12.84
N TYR A 101 -3.02 14.42 -12.19
CA TYR A 101 -1.97 13.62 -12.83
C TYR A 101 -2.37 12.15 -13.10
N GLY A 102 -3.58 11.75 -12.70
CA GLY A 102 -4.12 10.40 -12.92
C GLY A 102 -4.79 9.79 -11.70
N ASN A 103 -5.38 8.62 -11.89
CA ASN A 103 -6.06 7.89 -10.83
C ASN A 103 -5.06 7.11 -9.99
N THR A 104 -5.19 7.23 -8.67
CA THR A 104 -4.36 6.55 -7.68
C THR A 104 -5.22 5.57 -6.87
N VAL A 105 -4.77 4.33 -6.73
CA VAL A 105 -5.41 3.38 -5.81
C VAL A 105 -4.53 3.20 -4.57
N CYS A 106 -5.16 3.34 -3.40
CA CYS A 106 -4.59 2.97 -2.11
C CYS A 106 -4.98 1.52 -1.82
N VAL A 107 -3.98 0.64 -1.81
CA VAL A 107 -4.17 -0.81 -1.61
C VAL A 107 -3.78 -1.24 -0.21
N SER A 108 -4.46 -2.27 0.27
CA SER A 108 -4.14 -3.01 1.49
C SER A 108 -3.11 -4.10 1.19
N THR A 109 -2.37 -4.53 2.20
CA THR A 109 -1.37 -5.62 2.06
C THR A 109 -1.59 -6.75 3.06
N GLN A 110 -2.50 -6.55 4.01
CA GLN A 110 -2.83 -7.53 5.04
C GLN A 110 -4.33 -7.44 5.37
N VAL A 111 -4.86 -8.49 5.95
CA VAL A 111 -6.15 -8.46 6.66
C VAL A 111 -5.87 -8.06 8.10
N GLY A 112 -6.11 -6.78 8.42
CA GLY A 112 -5.71 -6.15 9.69
C GLY A 112 -4.21 -5.82 9.74
N CYS A 113 -3.73 -5.28 10.87
CA CYS A 113 -2.34 -4.86 11.03
C CYS A 113 -1.85 -5.11 12.46
N ALA A 114 -0.62 -5.62 12.61
CA ALA A 114 -0.02 -5.92 13.92
C ALA A 114 0.84 -4.77 14.47
N MET A 115 1.02 -3.66 13.75
CA MET A 115 2.01 -2.64 14.11
C MET A 115 1.61 -1.78 15.31
N GLY A 116 0.33 -1.73 15.68
CA GLY A 116 -0.15 -1.09 16.90
C GLY A 116 -0.09 0.44 16.90
N CYS A 117 -0.01 1.10 15.75
CA CYS A 117 -0.02 2.56 15.65
C CYS A 117 -1.30 3.13 16.27
N ARG A 118 -1.18 3.96 17.31
CA ARG A 118 -2.32 4.37 18.15
C ARG A 118 -3.27 5.37 17.49
N PHE A 119 -2.89 5.90 16.34
CA PHE A 119 -3.70 6.82 15.52
C PHE A 119 -4.35 6.13 14.32
N CYS A 120 -4.19 4.80 14.15
CA CYS A 120 -4.61 4.08 12.96
C CYS A 120 -5.68 3.04 13.28
N ALA A 121 -6.83 3.13 12.60
CA ALA A 121 -7.93 2.18 12.75
C ALA A 121 -7.57 0.75 12.32
N SER A 122 -6.65 0.60 11.36
CA SER A 122 -6.25 -0.71 10.81
C SER A 122 -5.63 -1.65 11.85
N THR A 123 -5.16 -1.12 13.00
CA THR A 123 -4.52 -1.93 14.05
C THR A 123 -5.50 -2.40 15.12
N GLN A 124 -6.71 -1.84 15.19
CA GLN A 124 -7.66 -2.09 16.29
C GLN A 124 -8.12 -3.55 16.35
N ALA A 125 -8.31 -4.19 15.20
CA ALA A 125 -8.74 -5.59 15.11
C ALA A 125 -7.58 -6.59 15.02
N GLY A 126 -6.32 -6.14 15.15
CA GLY A 126 -5.14 -6.96 14.96
C GLY A 126 -4.96 -7.47 13.53
N ARG A 127 -3.93 -8.29 13.32
CA ARG A 127 -3.64 -8.93 12.03
C ARG A 127 -4.18 -10.36 12.00
N VAL A 128 -4.83 -10.72 10.89
CA VAL A 128 -5.28 -12.10 10.61
C VAL A 128 -4.26 -12.81 9.73
N ARG A 129 -4.03 -12.29 8.52
CA ARG A 129 -3.09 -12.85 7.54
C ARG A 129 -2.55 -11.81 6.57
N ASP A 130 -1.54 -12.18 5.84
CA ASP A 130 -1.06 -11.43 4.68
C ASP A 130 -1.99 -11.61 3.49
N LEU A 131 -2.08 -10.59 2.62
CA LEU A 131 -2.67 -10.74 1.30
C LEU A 131 -1.66 -11.38 0.36
N THR A 132 -2.15 -12.19 -0.56
CA THR A 132 -1.33 -12.71 -1.66
C THR A 132 -1.07 -11.63 -2.71
N ALA A 133 -0.10 -11.85 -3.60
CA ALA A 133 0.20 -10.91 -4.68
C ALA A 133 -0.99 -10.64 -5.59
N GLY A 134 -1.75 -11.68 -5.93
CA GLY A 134 -2.97 -11.59 -6.74
C GLY A 134 -4.11 -10.89 -6.02
N GLU A 135 -4.26 -11.08 -4.69
CA GLU A 135 -5.26 -10.35 -3.91
C GLU A 135 -4.97 -8.84 -3.89
N ILE A 136 -3.70 -8.42 -3.72
CA ILE A 136 -3.29 -7.01 -3.78
C ILE A 136 -3.54 -6.43 -5.19
N ALA A 137 -3.20 -7.18 -6.25
CA ALA A 137 -3.45 -6.75 -7.62
C ALA A 137 -4.95 -6.65 -7.93
N ALA A 138 -5.76 -7.57 -7.40
CA ALA A 138 -7.20 -7.60 -7.61
C ALA A 138 -7.94 -6.38 -7.03
N GLU A 139 -7.41 -5.72 -6.00
CA GLU A 139 -7.94 -4.44 -5.52
C GLU A 139 -7.95 -3.38 -6.63
N ILE A 140 -6.84 -3.29 -7.37
CA ILE A 140 -6.67 -2.34 -8.48
C ILE A 140 -7.59 -2.72 -9.65
N TYR A 141 -7.63 -4.01 -9.99
CA TYR A 141 -8.45 -4.53 -11.09
C TYR A 141 -9.93 -4.32 -10.83
N THR A 142 -10.37 -4.52 -9.58
CA THR A 142 -11.75 -4.27 -9.16
C THR A 142 -12.12 -2.79 -9.31
N ALA A 143 -11.25 -1.87 -8.87
CA ALA A 143 -11.47 -0.44 -9.01
C ALA A 143 -11.51 0.00 -10.50
N GLN A 144 -10.64 -0.55 -11.36
CA GLN A 144 -10.64 -0.29 -12.79
C GLN A 144 -11.91 -0.81 -13.49
N LYS A 145 -12.36 -2.03 -13.13
CA LYS A 145 -13.57 -2.62 -13.71
C LYS A 145 -14.83 -1.87 -13.29
N ASP A 146 -14.94 -1.47 -12.02
CA ASP A 146 -16.10 -0.75 -11.49
C ASP A 146 -16.26 0.64 -12.12
N THR A 147 -15.15 1.35 -12.32
CA THR A 147 -15.19 2.73 -12.81
C THR A 147 -15.01 2.87 -14.32
N GLY A 148 -14.48 1.86 -14.99
CA GLY A 148 -14.03 1.95 -16.39
C GLY A 148 -12.79 2.84 -16.57
N GLU A 149 -12.19 3.34 -15.48
CA GLU A 149 -11.07 4.28 -15.50
C GLU A 149 -9.74 3.56 -15.30
N ARG A 150 -8.72 3.95 -16.07
CA ARG A 150 -7.37 3.42 -15.89
C ARG A 150 -6.77 3.93 -14.58
N VAL A 151 -6.21 3.02 -13.78
CA VAL A 151 -5.34 3.35 -12.63
C VAL A 151 -3.91 3.55 -13.14
N SER A 152 -3.28 4.64 -12.76
CA SER A 152 -1.93 5.00 -13.18
C SER A 152 -0.92 5.06 -12.03
N HIS A 153 -1.38 5.16 -10.78
CA HIS A 153 -0.55 5.26 -9.59
C HIS A 153 -1.06 4.34 -8.48
N ILE A 154 -0.15 3.86 -7.66
CA ILE A 154 -0.46 2.98 -6.54
C ILE A 154 0.22 3.50 -5.27
N VAL A 155 -0.50 3.49 -4.16
CA VAL A 155 0.08 3.71 -2.84
C VAL A 155 -0.24 2.51 -1.94
N LEU A 156 0.78 1.85 -1.42
CA LEU A 156 0.63 0.78 -0.44
C LEU A 156 0.55 1.43 0.96
N MET A 157 -0.60 2.04 1.24
CA MET A 157 -0.88 2.82 2.45
C MET A 157 -2.24 2.46 3.07
N GLY A 158 -2.85 1.36 2.61
CA GLY A 158 -4.09 0.81 3.13
C GLY A 158 -3.85 -0.02 4.40
N ILE A 159 -4.62 -1.07 4.59
CA ILE A 159 -4.53 -1.95 5.76
C ILE A 159 -3.27 -2.82 5.67
N GLY A 160 -2.44 -2.81 6.74
CA GLY A 160 -1.26 -3.65 6.85
C GLY A 160 0.07 -2.90 6.77
N GLU A 161 1.15 -3.64 7.05
CA GLU A 161 2.54 -3.20 6.87
C GLU A 161 3.13 -3.94 5.66
N PRO A 162 3.39 -3.24 4.55
CA PRO A 162 3.88 -3.89 3.32
C PRO A 162 5.17 -4.68 3.51
N LEU A 163 6.09 -4.17 4.30
CA LEU A 163 7.37 -4.84 4.54
C LEU A 163 7.26 -6.04 5.50
N HIS A 164 6.15 -6.19 6.22
CA HIS A 164 5.86 -7.41 6.97
C HIS A 164 5.38 -8.53 6.03
N ASN A 165 4.66 -8.17 4.96
CA ASN A 165 4.24 -9.06 3.87
C ASN A 165 5.22 -9.01 2.68
N PHE A 166 6.52 -9.06 2.93
CA PHE A 166 7.57 -8.69 1.98
C PHE A 166 7.49 -9.48 0.67
N ASN A 167 7.43 -10.82 0.74
CA ASN A 167 7.51 -11.65 -0.47
C ASN A 167 6.31 -11.43 -1.40
N ASN A 168 5.08 -11.48 -0.88
CA ASN A 168 3.88 -11.22 -1.69
C ASN A 168 3.86 -9.81 -2.26
N VAL A 169 4.38 -8.82 -1.52
CA VAL A 169 4.49 -7.44 -2.03
C VAL A 169 5.54 -7.35 -3.15
N MET A 170 6.65 -8.08 -3.08
CA MET A 170 7.62 -8.11 -4.18
C MET A 170 7.03 -8.76 -5.44
N ASP A 171 6.36 -9.89 -5.30
CA ASP A 171 5.67 -10.57 -6.41
C ASP A 171 4.57 -9.68 -7.00
N PHE A 172 3.78 -9.00 -6.15
CA PHE A 172 2.80 -8.00 -6.61
C PHE A 172 3.46 -6.88 -7.43
N LEU A 173 4.58 -6.32 -6.95
CA LEU A 173 5.29 -5.27 -7.66
C LEU A 173 5.79 -5.73 -9.03
N GLU A 174 6.26 -6.97 -9.14
CA GLU A 174 6.66 -7.58 -10.40
C GLU A 174 5.47 -7.75 -11.34
N ILE A 175 4.35 -8.32 -10.85
CA ILE A 175 3.12 -8.53 -11.62
C ILE A 175 2.57 -7.20 -12.14
N ILE A 176 2.43 -6.20 -11.27
CA ILE A 176 1.76 -4.94 -11.63
C ILE A 176 2.57 -4.07 -12.59
N SER A 177 3.90 -4.20 -12.56
CA SER A 177 4.80 -3.46 -13.46
C SER A 177 5.17 -4.23 -14.72
N CYS A 178 4.77 -5.50 -14.83
CA CYS A 178 5.05 -6.32 -16.01
C CYS A 178 4.45 -5.70 -17.28
N PRO A 179 5.23 -5.54 -18.37
CA PRO A 179 4.73 -4.99 -19.65
C PRO A 179 3.59 -5.80 -20.28
N GLU A 180 3.48 -7.08 -19.93
CA GLU A 180 2.41 -7.96 -20.42
C GLU A 180 1.09 -7.85 -19.61
N GLY A 181 1.11 -7.10 -18.50
CA GLY A 181 -0.05 -6.83 -17.64
C GLY A 181 -0.56 -5.39 -17.78
N VAL A 182 -1.02 -4.79 -16.69
CA VAL A 182 -1.48 -3.38 -16.65
C VAL A 182 -0.34 -2.37 -16.78
N ASN A 183 0.88 -2.82 -16.57
CA ASN A 183 2.11 -2.06 -16.80
C ASN A 183 2.15 -0.70 -16.08
N ILE A 184 1.98 -0.71 -14.77
CA ILE A 184 2.15 0.48 -13.94
C ILE A 184 3.63 0.59 -13.56
N GLY A 185 4.32 1.61 -14.08
CA GLY A 185 5.75 1.80 -13.85
C GLY A 185 6.08 2.04 -12.38
N MET A 186 7.20 1.48 -11.90
CA MET A 186 7.65 1.56 -10.50
C MET A 186 7.70 2.99 -9.94
N ARG A 187 8.01 4.00 -10.77
CA ARG A 187 8.02 5.41 -10.35
C ARG A 187 6.65 5.96 -9.95
N ASN A 188 5.59 5.28 -10.36
CA ASN A 188 4.21 5.62 -10.02
C ASN A 188 3.71 4.83 -8.80
N ILE A 189 4.60 4.10 -8.12
CA ILE A 189 4.27 3.29 -6.95
C ILE A 189 4.97 3.89 -5.72
N SER A 190 4.20 4.10 -4.66
CA SER A 190 4.72 4.50 -3.35
C SER A 190 4.45 3.39 -2.34
N LEU A 191 5.53 2.85 -1.76
CA LEU A 191 5.47 1.86 -0.69
C LEU A 191 5.70 2.56 0.64
N SER A 192 4.74 2.47 1.55
CA SER A 192 4.87 3.02 2.89
C SER A 192 5.25 1.94 3.89
N THR A 193 6.09 2.29 4.86
CA THR A 193 6.47 1.40 5.97
C THR A 193 6.53 2.14 7.28
N CYS A 194 6.16 1.47 8.35
CA CYS A 194 6.35 1.97 9.72
C CYS A 194 7.83 1.93 10.18
N GLY A 195 8.73 1.34 9.38
CA GLY A 195 10.17 1.36 9.65
C GLY A 195 10.75 0.03 10.13
N LEU A 196 10.38 -1.09 9.51
CA LEU A 196 11.01 -2.39 9.73
C LEU A 196 12.43 -2.39 9.15
N VAL A 197 13.43 -1.97 9.96
CA VAL A 197 14.81 -1.71 9.54
C VAL A 197 15.43 -2.84 8.71
N PRO A 198 15.38 -4.13 9.14
CA PRO A 198 15.97 -5.21 8.35
C PRO A 198 15.33 -5.35 6.95
N LYS A 199 14.02 -5.04 6.84
CA LYS A 199 13.29 -5.13 5.58
C LYS A 199 13.52 -3.92 4.67
N ILE A 200 13.83 -2.74 5.23
CA ILE A 200 14.30 -1.59 4.45
C ILE A 200 15.65 -1.93 3.80
N ASP A 201 16.58 -2.54 4.52
CA ASP A 201 17.87 -2.97 4.00
C ASP A 201 17.72 -4.10 2.93
N GLU A 202 16.73 -5.00 3.11
CA GLU A 202 16.40 -6.03 2.12
C GLU A 202 15.80 -5.42 0.84
N LEU A 203 14.88 -4.43 0.99
CA LEU A 203 14.28 -3.70 -0.12
C LEU A 203 15.33 -2.90 -0.92
N ALA A 204 16.31 -2.30 -0.24
CA ALA A 204 17.40 -1.57 -0.90
C ALA A 204 18.13 -2.43 -1.94
N LYS A 205 18.42 -3.70 -1.61
CA LYS A 205 19.07 -4.66 -2.50
C LYS A 205 18.27 -5.04 -3.75
N ARG A 206 16.97 -4.72 -3.78
CA ARG A 206 16.13 -4.96 -4.96
C ARG A 206 16.27 -3.87 -6.03
N HIS A 207 16.90 -2.73 -5.72
CA HIS A 207 17.14 -1.60 -6.64
C HIS A 207 15.88 -1.11 -7.38
N LEU A 208 14.71 -1.23 -6.75
CA LEU A 208 13.43 -0.82 -7.33
C LEU A 208 13.34 0.70 -7.44
N GLN A 209 12.70 1.18 -8.52
CA GLN A 209 12.55 2.62 -8.78
C GLN A 209 11.28 3.22 -8.14
N LEU A 210 10.68 2.53 -7.16
CA LEU A 210 9.54 3.04 -6.42
C LEU A 210 9.92 4.18 -5.45
N THR A 211 8.91 4.88 -4.91
CA THR A 211 9.10 5.83 -3.82
C THR A 211 8.93 5.09 -2.49
N LEU A 212 9.97 5.12 -1.64
CA LEU A 212 9.85 4.65 -0.27
C LEU A 212 9.34 5.78 0.61
N SER A 213 8.16 5.59 1.20
CA SER A 213 7.58 6.47 2.23
C SER A 213 7.78 5.84 3.61
N VAL A 214 8.39 6.57 4.52
CA VAL A 214 8.64 6.09 5.89
C VAL A 214 7.76 6.84 6.86
N SER A 215 6.90 6.12 7.57
CA SER A 215 6.07 6.64 8.65
C SER A 215 6.95 7.03 9.85
N LEU A 216 7.40 8.29 9.87
CA LEU A 216 8.27 8.82 10.91
C LEU A 216 7.46 9.34 12.12
N HIS A 217 6.53 10.24 11.86
CA HIS A 217 5.53 10.84 12.74
C HIS A 217 6.05 11.56 13.99
N ALA A 218 7.30 11.36 14.39
CA ALA A 218 7.94 12.11 15.46
C ALA A 218 9.46 12.14 15.28
N PRO A 219 10.14 13.25 15.70
CA PRO A 219 11.59 13.40 15.55
C PRO A 219 12.39 12.93 16.76
N ASP A 220 11.75 12.38 17.80
CA ASP A 220 12.38 11.78 18.96
C ASP A 220 11.73 10.45 19.36
N ASN A 221 12.50 9.57 20.00
CA ASN A 221 12.05 8.23 20.35
C ASN A 221 10.89 8.20 21.34
N LYS A 222 10.88 9.12 22.33
CA LYS A 222 9.82 9.17 23.35
C LYS A 222 8.46 9.42 22.71
N THR A 223 8.39 10.43 21.87
CA THR A 223 7.15 10.78 21.15
C THR A 223 6.79 9.68 20.16
N ARG A 224 7.78 9.17 19.40
CA ARG A 224 7.55 8.13 18.40
C ARG A 224 7.05 6.81 19.01
N SER A 225 7.65 6.33 20.11
CA SER A 225 7.18 5.13 20.84
C SER A 225 5.77 5.33 21.41
N GLY A 226 5.45 6.54 21.84
CA GLY A 226 4.11 6.89 22.29
C GLY A 226 3.05 6.76 21.20
N MET A 227 3.41 6.95 19.93
CA MET A 227 2.52 6.88 18.77
C MET A 227 2.61 5.54 18.04
N MET A 228 3.81 4.97 17.93
CA MET A 228 4.15 3.80 17.11
C MET A 228 5.03 2.82 17.91
N PRO A 229 4.46 1.73 18.45
CA PRO A 229 5.23 0.75 19.25
C PRO A 229 6.40 0.10 18.50
N VAL A 230 6.38 0.07 17.16
CA VAL A 230 7.50 -0.42 16.34
C VAL A 230 8.83 0.31 16.64
N ASN A 231 8.78 1.54 17.17
CA ASN A 231 9.96 2.30 17.55
C ASN A 231 10.76 1.65 18.67
N ASP A 232 10.11 0.88 19.54
CA ASP A 232 10.79 0.19 20.62
C ASP A 232 11.71 -0.93 20.09
N ALA A 233 11.33 -1.53 18.95
CA ALA A 233 12.17 -2.52 18.26
C ALA A 233 13.20 -1.86 17.32
N PHE A 234 12.82 -0.77 16.68
CA PHE A 234 13.65 -0.06 15.68
C PHE A 234 13.63 1.45 15.96
N PRO A 235 14.44 1.92 16.95
CA PRO A 235 14.52 3.32 17.30
C PRO A 235 15.14 4.17 16.17
N LEU A 236 15.03 5.49 16.29
CA LEU A 236 15.48 6.43 15.26
C LEU A 236 16.96 6.28 14.91
N GLU A 237 17.81 5.90 15.88
CA GLU A 237 19.24 5.63 15.71
C GLU A 237 19.51 4.43 14.77
N GLN A 238 18.54 3.55 14.56
CA GLN A 238 18.61 2.47 13.58
C GLN A 238 17.86 2.85 12.30
N LEU A 239 16.68 3.46 12.41
CA LEU A 239 15.81 3.79 11.29
C LEU A 239 16.45 4.80 10.33
N ILE A 240 16.95 5.92 10.86
CA ILE A 240 17.51 6.98 10.00
C ILE A 240 18.77 6.52 9.24
N PRO A 241 19.73 5.81 9.86
CA PRO A 241 20.82 5.20 9.11
C PRO A 241 20.36 4.20 8.03
N ALA A 242 19.32 3.38 8.29
CA ALA A 242 18.77 2.49 7.27
C ALA A 242 18.17 3.28 6.08
N CYS A 243 17.47 4.36 6.35
CA CYS A 243 16.97 5.27 5.32
C CYS A 243 18.12 5.87 4.47
N ARG A 244 19.22 6.27 5.10
CA ARG A 244 20.41 6.77 4.40
C ARG A 244 21.07 5.69 3.54
N ARG A 245 21.18 4.44 4.04
CA ARG A 245 21.67 3.29 3.24
C ARG A 245 20.78 3.05 2.04
N TYR A 246 19.45 3.02 2.22
CA TYR A 246 18.48 2.87 1.14
C TYR A 246 18.67 3.92 0.05
N GLN A 247 18.80 5.21 0.42
CA GLN A 247 19.06 6.29 -0.53
C GLN A 247 20.36 6.12 -1.28
N LYS A 248 21.44 5.75 -0.57
CA LYS A 248 22.76 5.52 -1.17
C LYS A 248 22.73 4.37 -2.18
N GLU A 249 22.06 3.28 -1.83
CA GLU A 249 22.00 2.06 -2.65
C GLU A 249 21.12 2.24 -3.90
N THR A 250 19.95 2.88 -3.74
CA THR A 250 18.96 2.97 -4.81
C THR A 250 19.03 4.27 -5.62
N GLY A 251 19.69 5.29 -5.12
CA GLY A 251 19.66 6.65 -5.67
C GLY A 251 18.30 7.33 -5.53
N ARG A 252 17.35 6.73 -4.77
CA ARG A 252 15.97 7.23 -4.65
C ARG A 252 15.79 8.09 -3.42
N ARG A 253 15.08 9.21 -3.57
CA ARG A 253 14.69 10.08 -2.45
C ARG A 253 13.65 9.38 -1.57
N ILE A 254 13.78 9.51 -0.25
CA ILE A 254 12.79 9.07 0.72
C ILE A 254 11.75 10.17 0.96
N SER A 255 10.50 9.78 1.14
CA SER A 255 9.44 10.61 1.70
C SER A 255 9.21 10.22 3.15
N PHE A 256 9.26 11.17 4.07
CA PHE A 256 8.87 10.95 5.46
C PHE A 256 7.42 11.39 5.64
N GLU A 257 6.57 10.45 6.03
CA GLU A 257 5.19 10.74 6.41
C GLU A 257 5.16 11.24 7.85
N TYR A 258 4.51 12.38 8.09
CA TYR A 258 4.45 13.03 9.38
C TYR A 258 3.01 13.40 9.74
N SER A 259 2.34 12.53 10.51
CA SER A 259 0.97 12.75 11.00
C SER A 259 0.98 13.83 12.07
N MET A 260 0.32 14.95 11.81
CA MET A 260 0.26 16.12 12.69
C MET A 260 -0.78 15.91 13.79
N VAL A 261 -0.32 15.82 15.04
CA VAL A 261 -1.13 15.55 16.24
C VAL A 261 -1.04 16.74 17.19
N ARG A 262 -2.19 17.32 17.53
CA ARG A 262 -2.28 18.50 18.40
C ARG A 262 -1.60 18.28 19.74
N GLY A 263 -0.67 19.17 20.09
CA GLY A 263 0.04 19.18 21.38
C GLY A 263 1.00 18.01 21.60
N VAL A 264 1.25 17.18 20.56
CA VAL A 264 2.15 16.03 20.64
C VAL A 264 3.42 16.25 19.81
N ASN A 265 3.26 16.53 18.52
CA ASN A 265 4.38 16.61 17.57
C ASN A 265 4.31 17.86 16.66
N ASP A 266 3.46 18.83 16.97
CA ASP A 266 3.10 19.97 16.12
C ASP A 266 3.70 21.32 16.59
N SER A 267 4.67 21.29 17.51
CA SER A 267 5.38 22.51 18.00
C SER A 267 6.55 22.89 17.10
N SER A 268 6.99 24.18 17.19
CA SER A 268 8.19 24.66 16.49
C SER A 268 9.47 23.92 16.91
N GLU A 269 9.55 23.48 18.17
CA GLU A 269 10.65 22.64 18.64
C GLU A 269 10.70 21.30 17.87
N MET A 270 9.53 20.70 17.63
CA MET A 270 9.44 19.44 16.85
C MET A 270 9.82 19.67 15.38
N ALA A 271 9.48 20.82 14.78
CA ALA A 271 9.94 21.18 13.44
C ALA A 271 11.47 21.27 13.37
N GLN A 272 12.10 21.92 14.34
CA GLN A 272 13.56 22.03 14.44
C GLN A 272 14.21 20.64 14.58
N LYS A 273 13.74 19.83 15.53
CA LYS A 273 14.25 18.46 15.75
C LYS A 273 14.10 17.60 14.48
N LEU A 274 12.98 17.72 13.76
CA LEU A 274 12.74 16.98 12.51
C LEU A 274 13.74 17.39 11.43
N ALA A 275 13.95 18.70 11.25
CA ALA A 275 14.91 19.21 10.28
C ALA A 275 16.34 18.74 10.59
N ASP A 276 16.73 18.76 11.88
CA ASP A 276 18.05 18.29 12.33
C ASP A 276 18.23 16.79 12.11
N LEU A 277 17.21 15.99 12.40
CA LEU A 277 17.22 14.53 12.26
C LEU A 277 17.47 14.08 10.81
N ILE A 278 16.82 14.75 9.85
CA ILE A 278 16.90 14.39 8.42
C ILE A 278 17.88 15.25 7.63
N ARG A 279 18.70 16.06 8.31
CA ARG A 279 19.69 16.97 7.70
C ARG A 279 20.59 16.23 6.71
N GLY A 280 20.77 16.81 5.54
CA GLY A 280 21.65 16.28 4.48
C GLY A 280 21.08 15.09 3.70
N MET A 281 19.83 14.64 3.98
CA MET A 281 19.20 13.56 3.21
C MET A 281 18.53 14.04 1.92
N GLY A 282 18.25 15.34 1.76
CA GLY A 282 17.44 15.82 0.63
C GLY A 282 16.06 15.14 0.58
N ALA A 283 15.58 14.67 1.73
CA ALA A 283 14.31 13.98 1.86
C ALA A 283 13.13 14.94 1.65
N HIS A 284 11.96 14.37 1.37
CA HIS A 284 10.69 15.08 1.37
C HIS A 284 9.92 14.75 2.66
N VAL A 285 9.22 15.72 3.22
CA VAL A 285 8.30 15.52 4.35
C VAL A 285 6.87 15.76 3.90
N ASN A 286 6.02 14.75 4.07
CA ASN A 286 4.60 14.83 3.77
C ASN A 286 3.83 15.02 5.08
N LEU A 287 3.36 16.23 5.34
CA LEU A 287 2.57 16.58 6.52
C LEU A 287 1.13 16.10 6.35
N ILE A 288 0.68 15.23 7.25
CA ILE A 288 -0.63 14.62 7.21
C ILE A 288 -1.44 15.12 8.42
N PRO A 289 -2.36 16.07 8.27
CA PRO A 289 -3.32 16.33 9.34
C PRO A 289 -4.07 15.04 9.64
N ILE A 290 -4.00 14.53 10.88
CA ILE A 290 -4.67 13.25 11.21
C ILE A 290 -6.17 13.36 11.03
N ASN A 291 -6.79 12.22 10.70
CA ASN A 291 -8.23 12.12 10.63
C ASN A 291 -8.77 11.52 11.94
N PRO A 292 -9.99 11.87 12.35
CA PRO A 292 -10.59 11.26 13.52
C PRO A 292 -10.67 9.73 13.37
N VAL A 293 -10.29 9.03 14.42
CA VAL A 293 -10.41 7.56 14.53
C VAL A 293 -11.03 7.26 15.88
N ASP A 294 -12.13 6.52 15.89
CA ASP A 294 -12.83 6.15 17.10
C ASP A 294 -11.90 5.39 18.06
N GLY A 295 -11.91 5.79 19.35
CA GLY A 295 -11.04 5.21 20.37
C GLY A 295 -9.58 5.68 20.33
N SER A 296 -9.18 6.55 19.39
CA SER A 296 -7.86 7.16 19.39
C SER A 296 -7.77 8.31 20.40
N PRO A 297 -6.69 8.40 21.19
CA PRO A 297 -6.48 9.52 22.12
C PRO A 297 -6.02 10.80 21.40
N TYR A 298 -5.81 10.77 20.09
CA TYR A 298 -5.19 11.84 19.32
C TYR A 298 -6.23 12.69 18.58
N SER A 299 -5.98 14.01 18.55
CA SER A 299 -6.78 14.97 17.80
C SER A 299 -5.95 15.68 16.74
N ALA A 300 -6.62 16.11 15.67
CA ALA A 300 -5.97 16.87 14.61
C ALA A 300 -5.50 18.23 15.12
N THR A 301 -4.33 18.66 14.67
CA THR A 301 -3.93 20.07 14.78
C THR A 301 -4.74 20.90 13.76
N ASP A 302 -4.88 22.21 14.02
CA ASP A 302 -5.59 23.11 13.11
C ASP A 302 -4.76 23.43 11.86
N ASP A 303 -5.44 23.86 10.81
CA ASP A 303 -4.79 24.10 9.50
C ASP A 303 -3.77 25.26 9.58
N ALA A 304 -3.99 26.26 10.44
CA ALA A 304 -3.05 27.37 10.63
C ALA A 304 -1.72 26.86 11.19
N ASN A 305 -1.78 25.95 12.18
CA ASN A 305 -0.60 25.34 12.76
C ASN A 305 0.11 24.39 11.79
N VAL A 306 -0.64 23.65 10.94
CA VAL A 306 -0.04 22.83 9.87
C VAL A 306 0.77 23.69 8.92
N HIS A 307 0.22 24.81 8.45
CA HIS A 307 0.92 25.71 7.54
C HIS A 307 2.10 26.43 8.20
N ARG A 308 1.98 26.78 9.51
CA ARG A 308 3.11 27.32 10.27
C ARG A 308 4.25 26.32 10.32
N PHE A 309 3.98 25.06 10.70
CA PHE A 309 4.95 23.98 10.78
C PHE A 309 5.62 23.72 9.42
N GLN A 310 4.84 23.73 8.33
CA GLN A 310 5.36 23.64 6.96
C GLN A 310 6.37 24.75 6.67
N LYS A 311 6.01 26.01 6.91
CA LYS A 311 6.89 27.17 6.68
C LYS A 311 8.17 27.11 7.50
N GLU A 312 8.07 26.65 8.75
CA GLU A 312 9.24 26.46 9.62
C GLU A 312 10.20 25.40 9.04
N LEU A 313 9.67 24.26 8.56
CA LEU A 313 10.49 23.24 7.89
C LEU A 313 11.14 23.78 6.60
N GLU A 314 10.38 24.53 5.80
CA GLU A 314 10.90 25.14 4.56
C GLU A 314 12.03 26.16 4.88
N ALA A 315 11.86 26.97 5.91
CA ALA A 315 12.89 27.91 6.39
C ALA A 315 14.16 27.20 6.89
N LEU A 316 14.03 25.97 7.39
CA LEU A 316 15.13 25.09 7.79
C LEU A 316 15.71 24.27 6.63
N GLY A 317 15.26 24.53 5.39
CA GLY A 317 15.76 23.86 4.17
C GLY A 317 15.17 22.47 3.92
N VAL A 318 14.07 22.12 4.58
CA VAL A 318 13.37 20.85 4.38
C VAL A 318 12.22 21.03 3.38
N ASN A 319 12.19 20.22 2.32
CA ASN A 319 11.07 20.21 1.38
C ASN A 319 9.85 19.55 2.03
N ALA A 320 8.83 20.33 2.35
CA ALA A 320 7.62 19.86 3.01
C ALA A 320 6.36 20.19 2.22
N THR A 321 5.41 19.26 2.16
CA THR A 321 4.08 19.46 1.57
C THR A 321 2.99 19.03 2.54
N VAL A 322 1.84 19.71 2.47
CA VAL A 322 0.64 19.28 3.20
C VAL A 322 -0.20 18.37 2.32
N ARG A 323 -0.47 17.17 2.82
CA ARG A 323 -1.28 16.17 2.11
C ARG A 323 -2.72 16.65 1.97
N ARG A 324 -3.24 16.62 0.75
CA ARG A 324 -4.65 16.88 0.50
C ARG A 324 -5.52 15.82 1.18
N ARG A 325 -6.54 16.25 1.92
CA ARG A 325 -7.54 15.37 2.50
C ARG A 325 -8.56 15.00 1.43
N LEU A 326 -8.74 13.70 1.19
CA LEU A 326 -9.71 13.15 0.25
C LEU A 326 -10.56 12.10 0.95
N GLY A 327 -11.85 12.01 0.55
CA GLY A 327 -12.77 10.98 1.05
C GLY A 327 -13.09 11.07 2.56
N THR A 328 -12.97 12.25 3.16
CA THR A 328 -13.18 12.42 4.61
C THR A 328 -14.64 12.16 5.03
N ASP A 329 -15.59 12.45 4.15
CA ASP A 329 -17.04 12.25 4.35
C ASP A 329 -17.47 10.77 4.29
N ILE A 330 -16.60 9.88 3.80
CA ILE A 330 -16.83 8.43 3.72
C ILE A 330 -15.78 7.62 4.50
N SER A 331 -15.04 8.26 5.41
CA SER A 331 -13.95 7.63 6.19
C SER A 331 -12.94 6.88 5.31
N ALA A 332 -12.55 7.48 4.18
CA ALA A 332 -11.59 6.92 3.23
C ALA A 332 -10.18 7.51 3.36
N ALA A 333 -9.96 8.42 4.31
CA ALA A 333 -8.68 9.08 4.50
C ALA A 333 -7.68 8.18 5.24
N CYS A 334 -6.39 8.54 5.17
CA CYS A 334 -5.31 7.79 5.82
C CYS A 334 -5.57 7.59 7.31
N GLY A 335 -5.31 6.36 7.78
CA GLY A 335 -5.52 5.92 9.16
C GLY A 335 -6.97 5.53 9.48
N GLN A 336 -7.94 5.76 8.58
CA GLN A 336 -9.36 5.45 8.81
C GLN A 336 -9.79 4.08 8.27
N LEU A 337 -9.00 3.46 7.38
CA LEU A 337 -9.30 2.14 6.85
C LEU A 337 -9.20 1.09 7.97
N ARG A 338 -10.22 0.25 8.07
CA ARG A 338 -10.32 -0.78 9.09
C ARG A 338 -10.75 -2.11 8.51
N ARG A 339 -10.39 -3.19 9.22
CA ARG A 339 -10.99 -4.48 8.97
C ARG A 339 -12.45 -4.42 9.42
N GLU A 340 -13.38 -4.70 8.52
CA GLU A 340 -14.78 -4.93 8.84
C GLU A 340 -15.09 -6.41 8.60
N ASP A 341 -15.94 -7.01 9.46
CA ASP A 341 -16.48 -8.33 9.20
C ASP A 341 -17.54 -8.24 8.09
N ALA A 342 -17.73 -9.33 7.33
CA ALA A 342 -18.68 -9.39 6.22
C ALA A 342 -20.13 -9.04 6.60
N GLN A 343 -20.43 -9.00 7.90
CA GLN A 343 -21.74 -8.69 8.46
C GLN A 343 -21.87 -7.22 8.91
N GLY A 344 -20.85 -6.37 8.69
CA GLY A 344 -20.95 -4.92 8.95
C GLY A 344 -21.05 -4.53 10.44
N LYS A 345 -20.39 -5.28 11.32
CA LYS A 345 -20.24 -4.91 12.73
C LYS A 345 -18.88 -4.27 13.00
#